data_d1617d5be9742273f498c8028bfa13c4
#
_entry.id   d1617d5be9742273f498c8028bfa13c4
#
_cell.length_a   1.000
_cell.length_b   1.000
_cell.length_c   1.000
_cell.angle_alpha   90.00
_cell.angle_beta   90.00
_cell.angle_gamma   90.00
#
_symmetry.space_group_name_H-M   'P 1'
#
loop_
_entity.id
_entity.type
_entity.pdbx_description
1 polymer ?
#
loop_
_entity_poly.entity_id
_entity_poly.type
_entity_poly.pdbx_seq_one_letter_code
_entity_poly.pdbx_strand_id
1 'polypeptide(L)'
;MKIKAVKLYEKGFMKRPFALGGEDGADKFDPNVVYRSTLQNYLIDTGDEVILVDTGMPLEAPDMVADKNSQIYIGSRIKDYVSALKDLGYQPEQVTKILVTHKHEDHTGELRSFPQAKIYMSPEEADALGLKGDNIVRVEYKDGPYHTFDASEKIAEGVYLLPAKGHTLGNSIIVAECDGLFYMMHGDVTYTDEALYENKLSVVFEDKDAARDTLNRVREFIRKNPTVYCSTHTPLGYENLEAKRVCDLDNPPEPLPVDYEIESKEATGKWICSICGYVYDPAEHDGIAFEDLPDDWKCPRCRQGKENYNPA
;
A
#
# COMPACT_ATOMS: atom_id res chain seq x y z
N MET A 1 23.31 4.94 6.00
CA MET A 1 21.97 4.31 5.84
C MET A 1 21.80 3.88 4.40
N LYS A 2 21.13 2.74 4.16
CA LYS A 2 20.72 2.27 2.81
C LYS A 2 19.20 2.08 2.82
N ILE A 3 18.52 2.56 1.79
CA ILE A 3 17.08 2.38 1.63
C ILE A 3 16.86 1.63 0.32
N LYS A 4 16.04 0.58 0.34
CA LYS A 4 15.77 -0.27 -0.81
C LYS A 4 14.27 -0.54 -0.95
N ALA A 5 13.80 -0.66 -2.18
CA ALA A 5 12.45 -1.13 -2.47
C ALA A 5 12.41 -2.67 -2.51
N VAL A 6 11.45 -3.25 -1.81
CA VAL A 6 11.09 -4.67 -1.87
C VAL A 6 9.97 -4.80 -2.89
N LYS A 7 10.30 -5.13 -4.13
CA LYS A 7 9.36 -5.19 -5.26
C LYS A 7 8.62 -6.53 -5.26
N LEU A 8 7.28 -6.49 -5.26
CA LEU A 8 6.43 -7.66 -5.07
C LEU A 8 5.51 -7.93 -6.26
N TYR A 9 4.91 -6.88 -6.83
CA TYR A 9 4.03 -6.96 -8.00
C TYR A 9 4.41 -5.90 -9.02
N GLU A 10 4.15 -6.18 -10.30
CA GLU A 10 4.42 -5.25 -11.40
C GLU A 10 3.35 -5.33 -12.50
N LYS A 11 3.38 -4.36 -13.42
CA LYS A 11 2.49 -4.30 -14.58
C LYS A 11 1.01 -4.23 -14.23
N GLY A 12 0.69 -3.55 -13.14
CA GLY A 12 -0.67 -3.21 -12.78
C GLY A 12 -1.16 -1.92 -13.41
N PHE A 13 -2.41 -1.58 -13.18
CA PHE A 13 -3.00 -0.32 -13.59
C PHE A 13 -3.89 0.26 -12.49
N MET A 14 -4.11 1.57 -12.59
CA MET A 14 -5.02 2.30 -11.73
C MET A 14 -5.72 3.38 -12.55
N LYS A 15 -7.05 3.45 -12.48
CA LYS A 15 -7.84 4.46 -13.19
C LYS A 15 -7.83 5.79 -12.43
N ARG A 16 -7.83 6.89 -13.17
CA ARG A 16 -7.83 8.24 -12.61
C ARG A 16 -8.99 8.52 -11.64
N PRO A 17 -10.24 8.08 -11.88
CA PRO A 17 -11.34 8.20 -10.92
C PRO A 17 -11.04 7.60 -9.55
N PHE A 18 -10.38 6.45 -9.51
CA PHE A 18 -9.98 5.80 -8.26
C PHE A 18 -8.89 6.61 -7.53
N ALA A 19 -7.87 7.02 -8.28
CA ALA A 19 -6.70 7.68 -7.70
C ALA A 19 -6.98 9.09 -7.18
N LEU A 20 -7.91 9.85 -7.81
CA LEU A 20 -8.11 11.28 -7.58
C LEU A 20 -9.55 11.66 -7.18
N GLY A 21 -10.51 10.75 -7.24
CA GLY A 21 -11.94 11.06 -7.15
C GLY A 21 -12.53 11.17 -5.74
N GLY A 22 -11.72 11.13 -4.69
CA GLY A 22 -12.22 11.00 -3.32
C GLY A 22 -12.99 12.21 -2.77
N GLU A 23 -12.72 13.42 -3.23
CA GLU A 23 -13.41 14.64 -2.77
C GLU A 23 -14.41 15.18 -3.80
N ASP A 24 -13.99 15.24 -5.04
CA ASP A 24 -14.80 15.87 -6.10
C ASP A 24 -15.85 14.91 -6.69
N GLY A 25 -15.74 13.62 -6.38
CA GLY A 25 -16.51 12.55 -6.97
C GLY A 25 -15.77 11.89 -8.15
N ALA A 26 -15.77 10.57 -8.17
CA ALA A 26 -15.09 9.77 -9.20
C ALA A 26 -15.61 10.06 -10.61
N ASP A 27 -16.89 10.42 -10.75
CA ASP A 27 -17.56 10.77 -12.00
C ASP A 27 -17.02 12.05 -12.66
N LYS A 28 -16.22 12.84 -11.95
CA LYS A 28 -15.57 14.07 -12.49
C LYS A 28 -14.30 13.77 -13.27
N PHE A 29 -13.78 12.54 -13.21
CA PHE A 29 -12.51 12.16 -13.81
C PHE A 29 -12.71 11.18 -14.96
N ASP A 30 -11.92 11.34 -16.04
CA ASP A 30 -11.96 10.46 -17.20
C ASP A 30 -11.49 9.04 -16.82
N PRO A 31 -12.36 8.01 -16.92
CA PRO A 31 -12.00 6.62 -16.61
C PRO A 31 -11.06 5.98 -17.61
N ASN A 32 -10.81 6.61 -18.76
CA ASN A 32 -9.86 6.13 -19.76
C ASN A 32 -8.42 6.57 -19.45
N VAL A 33 -8.23 7.53 -18.55
CA VAL A 33 -6.89 7.88 -18.05
C VAL A 33 -6.47 6.85 -17.01
N VAL A 34 -5.36 6.18 -17.30
CA VAL A 34 -4.85 5.05 -16.54
C VAL A 34 -3.40 5.30 -16.17
N TYR A 35 -3.06 5.05 -14.91
CA TYR A 35 -1.71 5.15 -14.37
C TYR A 35 -1.12 3.75 -14.19
N ARG A 36 0.22 3.66 -14.21
CA ARG A 36 0.95 2.43 -13.87
C ARG A 36 0.73 2.09 -12.39
N SER A 37 0.51 0.81 -12.07
CA SER A 37 0.39 0.33 -10.70
C SER A 37 1.34 -0.84 -10.43
N THR A 38 1.74 -0.95 -9.17
CA THR A 38 2.62 -2.00 -8.63
C THR A 38 2.28 -2.24 -7.17
N LEU A 39 3.01 -3.17 -6.55
CA LEU A 39 3.13 -3.23 -5.09
C LEU A 39 4.61 -3.39 -4.73
N GLN A 40 5.13 -2.45 -3.98
CA GLN A 40 6.42 -2.52 -3.30
C GLN A 40 6.32 -1.99 -1.87
N ASN A 41 7.13 -2.54 -1.01
CA ASN A 41 7.39 -2.00 0.32
C ASN A 41 8.86 -1.59 0.43
N TYR A 42 9.32 -1.23 1.62
CA TYR A 42 10.67 -0.68 1.73
C TYR A 42 11.47 -1.34 2.86
N LEU A 43 12.79 -1.27 2.72
CA LEU A 43 13.77 -1.71 3.70
C LEU A 43 14.72 -0.55 4.00
N ILE A 44 15.00 -0.32 5.27
CA ILE A 44 15.97 0.64 5.78
C ILE A 44 17.04 -0.14 6.53
N ASP A 45 18.29 -0.11 6.01
CA ASP A 45 19.47 -0.64 6.67
C ASP A 45 20.25 0.55 7.24
N THR A 46 20.23 0.70 8.56
CA THR A 46 20.95 1.78 9.26
C THR A 46 22.43 1.48 9.43
N GLY A 47 22.86 0.24 9.19
CA GLY A 47 24.16 -0.32 9.52
C GLY A 47 24.13 -1.13 10.81
N ASP A 48 23.36 -0.70 11.79
CA ASP A 48 23.18 -1.40 13.07
C ASP A 48 21.91 -2.26 13.10
N GLU A 49 20.89 -1.86 12.34
CA GLU A 49 19.57 -2.50 12.31
C GLU A 49 19.04 -2.62 10.88
N VAL A 50 18.28 -3.68 10.63
CA VAL A 50 17.46 -3.87 9.42
C VAL A 50 16.01 -3.66 9.80
N ILE A 51 15.39 -2.64 9.22
CA ILE A 51 14.03 -2.19 9.49
C ILE A 51 13.21 -2.37 8.22
N LEU A 52 12.07 -3.04 8.30
CA LEU A 52 11.11 -3.09 7.20
C LEU A 52 10.05 -2.01 7.37
N VAL A 53 9.57 -1.48 6.25
CA VAL A 53 8.36 -0.66 6.17
C VAL A 53 7.34 -1.46 5.40
N ASP A 54 6.34 -1.98 6.10
CA ASP A 54 5.33 -2.92 5.64
C ASP A 54 5.89 -4.30 5.22
N THR A 55 5.01 -5.28 4.99
CA THR A 55 5.39 -6.67 4.71
C THR A 55 4.62 -7.33 3.56
N GLY A 56 4.01 -6.54 2.68
CA GLY A 56 3.36 -7.04 1.46
C GLY A 56 2.13 -7.90 1.70
N MET A 57 1.68 -8.52 0.62
CA MET A 57 0.58 -9.49 0.61
C MET A 57 1.02 -10.81 1.24
N PRO A 58 0.08 -11.56 1.86
CA PRO A 58 0.35 -12.92 2.34
C PRO A 58 0.85 -13.83 1.21
N LEU A 59 1.74 -14.77 1.57
CA LEU A 59 2.23 -15.77 0.62
C LEU A 59 1.07 -16.55 -0.04
N GLU A 60 0.03 -16.85 0.75
CA GLU A 60 -1.13 -17.62 0.31
C GLU A 60 -2.17 -16.79 -0.45
N ALA A 61 -2.01 -15.47 -0.54
CA ALA A 61 -2.92 -14.66 -1.33
C ALA A 61 -2.93 -15.17 -2.77
N PRO A 62 -4.12 -15.36 -3.37
CA PRO A 62 -4.20 -15.83 -4.75
C PRO A 62 -3.59 -14.80 -5.70
N ASP A 63 -3.07 -15.27 -6.83
CA ASP A 63 -2.65 -14.37 -7.89
C ASP A 63 -3.87 -13.60 -8.39
N MET A 64 -3.76 -12.28 -8.41
CA MET A 64 -4.82 -11.41 -8.92
C MET A 64 -4.93 -11.55 -10.44
N VAL A 65 -6.16 -11.53 -10.92
CA VAL A 65 -6.45 -11.51 -12.36
C VAL A 65 -6.79 -10.08 -12.77
N ALA A 66 -6.18 -9.62 -13.85
CA ALA A 66 -6.49 -8.30 -14.39
C ALA A 66 -7.92 -8.30 -14.98
N ASP A 67 -8.79 -7.46 -14.45
CA ASP A 67 -10.08 -7.13 -15.02
C ASP A 67 -10.05 -5.68 -15.50
N LYS A 68 -10.29 -5.45 -16.80
CA LYS A 68 -10.31 -4.11 -17.40
C LYS A 68 -11.42 -3.21 -16.82
N ASN A 69 -12.45 -3.80 -16.20
CA ASN A 69 -13.51 -3.06 -15.51
C ASN A 69 -13.10 -2.61 -14.10
N SER A 70 -12.10 -3.27 -13.49
CA SER A 70 -11.59 -2.89 -12.18
C SER A 70 -11.05 -1.44 -12.19
N GLN A 71 -11.14 -0.78 -11.05
CA GLN A 71 -10.59 0.55 -10.86
C GLN A 71 -9.08 0.51 -10.60
N ILE A 72 -8.62 -0.58 -9.99
CA ILE A 72 -7.21 -0.84 -9.69
C ILE A 72 -6.90 -2.32 -9.91
N TYR A 73 -5.70 -2.57 -10.40
CA TYR A 73 -5.03 -3.87 -10.43
C TYR A 73 -3.57 -3.63 -10.09
N ILE A 74 -3.11 -4.15 -8.96
CA ILE A 74 -1.72 -3.89 -8.49
C ILE A 74 -0.66 -4.58 -9.34
N GLY A 75 -1.06 -5.48 -10.23
CA GLY A 75 -0.15 -6.17 -11.13
C GLY A 75 -0.03 -7.67 -10.86
N SER A 76 0.81 -8.32 -11.65
CA SER A 76 1.17 -9.72 -11.46
C SER A 76 2.24 -9.85 -10.38
N ARG A 77 2.13 -10.88 -9.54
CA ARG A 77 3.13 -11.19 -8.52
C ARG A 77 4.46 -11.56 -9.19
N ILE A 78 5.53 -10.85 -8.84
CA ILE A 78 6.89 -11.18 -9.27
C ILE A 78 7.62 -12.04 -8.25
N LYS A 79 7.35 -11.81 -6.95
CA LYS A 79 7.92 -12.60 -5.84
C LYS A 79 7.07 -12.50 -4.58
N ASP A 80 7.20 -13.51 -3.73
CA ASP A 80 6.80 -13.41 -2.33
C ASP A 80 7.78 -12.51 -1.56
N TYR A 81 7.33 -11.99 -0.41
CA TYR A 81 8.08 -11.00 0.35
C TYR A 81 9.45 -11.51 0.81
N VAL A 82 9.51 -12.75 1.34
CA VAL A 82 10.75 -13.32 1.87
C VAL A 82 11.77 -13.56 0.76
N SER A 83 11.32 -14.04 -0.40
CA SER A 83 12.18 -14.21 -1.58
C SER A 83 12.69 -12.86 -2.12
N ALA A 84 11.83 -11.83 -2.17
CA ALA A 84 12.23 -10.48 -2.58
C ALA A 84 13.26 -9.87 -1.61
N LEU A 85 13.10 -10.09 -0.30
CA LEU A 85 14.05 -9.66 0.72
C LEU A 85 15.42 -10.33 0.53
N LYS A 86 15.43 -11.65 0.28
CA LYS A 86 16.67 -12.43 0.04
C LYS A 86 17.43 -11.96 -1.20
N ASP A 87 16.73 -11.59 -2.27
CA ASP A 87 17.37 -11.03 -3.47
C ASP A 87 18.06 -9.69 -3.22
N LEU A 88 17.57 -8.92 -2.25
CA LEU A 88 18.23 -7.69 -1.80
C LEU A 88 19.46 -7.94 -0.93
N GLY A 89 19.74 -9.22 -0.59
CA GLY A 89 20.89 -9.65 0.21
C GLY A 89 20.62 -9.71 1.71
N TYR A 90 19.35 -9.71 2.14
CA TYR A 90 18.98 -9.79 3.56
C TYR A 90 18.23 -11.08 3.86
N GLN A 91 18.42 -11.60 5.08
CA GLN A 91 17.69 -12.76 5.59
C GLN A 91 16.62 -12.30 6.58
N PRO A 92 15.48 -13.01 6.69
CA PRO A 92 14.40 -12.67 7.62
C PRO A 92 14.89 -12.48 9.06
N GLU A 93 15.86 -13.28 9.50
CA GLU A 93 16.42 -13.27 10.85
C GLU A 93 17.21 -11.99 11.19
N GLN A 94 17.63 -11.24 10.17
CA GLN A 94 18.32 -9.96 10.33
C GLN A 94 17.37 -8.79 10.63
N VAL A 95 16.07 -8.97 10.35
CA VAL A 95 15.05 -7.95 10.56
C VAL A 95 14.81 -7.77 12.06
N THR A 96 15.09 -6.57 12.56
CA THR A 96 14.94 -6.24 13.98
C THR A 96 13.63 -5.50 14.26
N LYS A 97 13.16 -4.72 13.31
CA LYS A 97 11.94 -3.91 13.42
C LYS A 97 11.12 -3.96 12.13
N ILE A 98 9.80 -3.87 12.29
CA ILE A 98 8.85 -3.65 11.21
C ILE A 98 8.01 -2.43 11.59
N LEU A 99 7.97 -1.44 10.70
CA LEU A 99 7.13 -0.25 10.83
C LEU A 99 5.94 -0.44 9.90
N VAL A 100 4.76 -0.56 10.48
CA VAL A 100 3.52 -0.76 9.72
C VAL A 100 2.87 0.58 9.47
N THR A 101 2.63 0.90 8.20
CA THR A 101 1.92 2.13 7.84
C THR A 101 0.45 2.03 8.23
N HIS A 102 -0.22 0.93 7.88
CA HIS A 102 -1.63 0.69 8.18
C HIS A 102 -2.01 -0.80 8.04
N LYS A 103 -3.26 -1.13 8.38
CA LYS A 103 -3.77 -2.50 8.56
C LYS A 103 -4.07 -3.31 7.31
N HIS A 104 -4.07 -2.72 6.12
CA HIS A 104 -4.46 -3.46 4.92
C HIS A 104 -3.52 -4.63 4.64
N GLU A 105 -4.07 -5.66 4.00
CA GLU A 105 -3.41 -6.95 3.85
C GLU A 105 -2.12 -6.89 3.03
N ASP A 106 -2.05 -6.01 2.06
CA ASP A 106 -0.89 -5.76 1.22
C ASP A 106 0.24 -4.95 1.91
N HIS A 107 0.03 -4.56 3.16
CA HIS A 107 1.02 -3.94 4.05
C HIS A 107 1.39 -4.83 5.23
N THR A 108 0.53 -5.78 5.61
CA THR A 108 0.68 -6.57 6.84
C THR A 108 0.74 -8.08 6.62
N GLY A 109 0.65 -8.54 5.37
CA GLY A 109 0.42 -9.94 5.04
C GLY A 109 1.49 -10.92 5.51
N GLU A 110 2.76 -10.50 5.58
CA GLU A 110 3.87 -11.38 5.97
C GLU A 110 4.51 -11.02 7.32
N LEU A 111 3.81 -10.31 8.22
CA LEU A 111 4.31 -10.04 9.59
C LEU A 111 4.77 -11.32 10.31
N ARG A 112 4.07 -12.44 10.10
CA ARG A 112 4.38 -13.75 10.69
C ARG A 112 5.75 -14.33 10.27
N SER A 113 6.30 -13.89 9.15
CA SER A 113 7.60 -14.35 8.65
C SER A 113 8.78 -13.77 9.44
N PHE A 114 8.53 -12.86 10.38
CA PHE A 114 9.54 -12.15 11.17
C PHE A 114 9.25 -12.22 12.68
N PRO A 115 9.16 -13.42 13.27
CA PRO A 115 8.71 -13.60 14.66
C PRO A 115 9.63 -12.94 15.71
N GLN A 116 10.89 -12.66 15.37
CA GLN A 116 11.87 -12.00 16.25
C GLN A 116 11.78 -10.47 16.19
N ALA A 117 11.16 -9.91 15.15
CA ALA A 117 11.12 -8.47 14.96
C ALA A 117 10.10 -7.81 15.89
N LYS A 118 10.43 -6.60 16.37
CA LYS A 118 9.46 -5.71 16.99
C LYS A 118 8.62 -5.03 15.90
N ILE A 119 7.30 -5.08 16.04
CA ILE A 119 6.33 -4.54 15.10
C ILE A 119 5.77 -3.24 15.68
N TYR A 120 6.07 -2.13 15.05
CA TYR A 120 5.63 -0.80 15.45
C TYR A 120 4.44 -0.38 14.60
N MET A 121 3.34 -0.01 15.23
CA MET A 121 2.14 0.51 14.57
C MET A 121 1.31 1.35 15.53
N SER A 122 0.38 2.14 15.00
CA SER A 122 -0.57 2.86 15.83
C SER A 122 -1.46 1.92 16.63
N PRO A 123 -2.00 2.36 17.78
CA PRO A 123 -2.95 1.55 18.55
C PRO A 123 -4.19 1.14 17.75
N GLU A 124 -4.69 2.03 16.90
CA GLU A 124 -5.87 1.80 16.05
C GLU A 124 -5.64 0.64 15.07
N GLU A 125 -4.46 0.58 14.45
CA GLU A 125 -4.12 -0.51 13.51
C GLU A 125 -3.89 -1.84 14.24
N ALA A 126 -3.21 -1.80 15.40
CA ALA A 126 -3.01 -2.99 16.22
C ALA A 126 -4.33 -3.59 16.70
N ASP A 127 -5.30 -2.73 17.08
CA ASP A 127 -6.64 -3.17 17.51
C ASP A 127 -7.45 -3.75 16.34
N ALA A 128 -7.39 -3.11 15.18
CA ALA A 128 -8.08 -3.57 13.98
C ALA A 128 -7.59 -4.95 13.52
N LEU A 129 -6.28 -5.20 13.62
CA LEU A 129 -5.66 -6.49 13.29
C LEU A 129 -5.78 -7.52 14.43
N GLY A 130 -6.24 -7.11 15.63
CA GLY A 130 -6.30 -7.99 16.80
C GLY A 130 -4.92 -8.45 17.29
N LEU A 131 -3.85 -7.72 16.94
CA LEU A 131 -2.49 -8.09 17.30
C LEU A 131 -2.19 -7.82 18.77
N LYS A 132 -1.65 -8.84 19.42
CA LYS A 132 -1.27 -8.84 20.84
C LYS A 132 0.03 -9.60 21.00
N GLY A 133 0.91 -9.14 21.88
CA GLY A 133 2.18 -9.81 22.17
C GLY A 133 3.27 -8.81 22.55
N ASP A 134 4.34 -9.32 23.16
CA ASP A 134 5.44 -8.49 23.65
C ASP A 134 6.29 -7.89 22.51
N ASN A 135 6.14 -8.40 21.31
CA ASN A 135 6.78 -7.87 20.11
C ASN A 135 5.94 -6.80 19.39
N ILE A 136 4.69 -6.55 19.81
CA ILE A 136 3.84 -5.50 19.25
C ILE A 136 4.05 -4.21 20.03
N VAL A 137 4.58 -3.18 19.38
CA VAL A 137 4.80 -1.86 19.96
C VAL A 137 3.71 -0.93 19.47
N ARG A 138 2.81 -0.57 20.37
CA ARG A 138 1.73 0.41 20.11
C ARG A 138 2.31 1.81 20.24
N VAL A 139 2.49 2.48 19.11
CA VAL A 139 3.19 3.76 19.02
C VAL A 139 2.33 4.90 19.56
N GLU A 140 2.86 5.66 20.50
CA GLU A 140 2.16 6.79 21.15
C GLU A 140 2.54 8.15 20.57
N TYR A 141 3.51 8.22 19.64
CA TYR A 141 4.02 9.44 18.99
C TYR A 141 4.42 10.54 19.97
N LYS A 142 5.22 10.19 20.99
CA LYS A 142 5.52 11.05 22.15
C LYS A 142 6.81 11.86 22.05
N ASP A 143 7.55 11.77 20.95
CA ASP A 143 8.81 12.50 20.76
C ASP A 143 8.61 13.95 20.27
N GLY A 144 7.33 14.40 20.21
CA GLY A 144 6.95 15.76 19.87
C GLY A 144 6.87 16.03 18.37
N PRO A 145 6.79 17.30 17.98
CA PRO A 145 6.63 17.69 16.58
C PRO A 145 7.83 17.30 15.72
N TYR A 146 7.55 16.92 14.48
CA TYR A 146 8.55 16.66 13.45
C TYR A 146 8.16 17.40 12.15
N HIS A 147 8.88 18.48 11.86
CA HIS A 147 8.59 19.40 10.74
C HIS A 147 7.13 19.90 10.71
N THR A 148 6.31 19.38 9.80
CA THR A 148 4.90 19.77 9.62
C THR A 148 3.91 18.86 10.35
N PHE A 149 4.41 17.84 11.03
CA PHE A 149 3.62 16.92 11.84
C PHE A 149 3.72 17.30 13.31
N ASP A 150 2.59 17.33 14.02
CA ASP A 150 2.52 17.78 15.41
C ASP A 150 3.08 16.76 16.40
N ALA A 151 3.26 15.51 15.96
CA ALA A 151 3.74 14.42 16.79
C ALA A 151 4.61 13.45 15.97
N SER A 152 5.50 12.74 16.64
CA SER A 152 6.40 11.76 16.05
C SER A 152 6.81 10.70 17.05
N GLU A 153 7.34 9.60 16.54
CA GLU A 153 8.09 8.60 17.32
C GLU A 153 9.42 8.34 16.60
N LYS A 154 10.53 8.57 17.28
CA LYS A 154 11.87 8.27 16.78
C LYS A 154 12.14 6.77 16.94
N ILE A 155 12.27 6.05 15.84
CA ILE A 155 12.46 4.59 15.81
C ILE A 155 13.94 4.20 15.85
N ALA A 156 14.76 4.98 15.14
CA ALA A 156 16.22 4.84 15.08
C ALA A 156 16.81 6.20 14.72
N GLU A 157 18.14 6.30 14.68
CA GLU A 157 18.78 7.54 14.24
C GLU A 157 18.41 7.86 12.80
N GLY A 158 17.78 9.01 12.58
CA GLY A 158 17.26 9.45 11.28
C GLY A 158 16.06 8.66 10.76
N VAL A 159 15.35 7.88 11.61
CA VAL A 159 14.12 7.17 11.21
C VAL A 159 12.98 7.52 12.15
N TYR A 160 11.91 8.06 11.59
CA TYR A 160 10.75 8.56 12.32
C TYR A 160 9.45 7.95 11.80
N LEU A 161 8.53 7.64 12.72
CA LEU A 161 7.13 7.29 12.45
C LEU A 161 6.25 8.48 12.80
N LEU A 162 5.36 8.87 11.88
CA LEU A 162 4.52 10.04 11.98
C LEU A 162 3.04 9.66 11.87
N PRO A 163 2.13 10.22 12.69
CA PRO A 163 0.70 9.98 12.54
C PRO A 163 0.19 10.64 11.25
N ALA A 164 -0.50 9.89 10.42
CA ALA A 164 -0.97 10.31 9.10
C ALA A 164 -2.36 9.75 8.80
N LYS A 165 -3.31 9.99 9.71
CA LYS A 165 -4.67 9.46 9.66
C LYS A 165 -5.42 9.85 8.40
N GLY A 166 -6.39 9.04 8.01
CA GLY A 166 -7.33 9.34 6.95
C GLY A 166 -7.58 8.17 6.03
N HIS A 167 -6.56 7.62 5.37
CA HIS A 167 -6.69 6.38 4.61
C HIS A 167 -7.24 5.26 5.51
N THR A 168 -6.60 5.07 6.66
CA THR A 168 -7.17 4.36 7.81
C THR A 168 -7.12 5.28 9.05
N LEU A 169 -7.83 4.90 10.12
CA LEU A 169 -7.86 5.70 11.37
C LEU A 169 -6.52 5.76 12.08
N GLY A 170 -5.63 4.81 11.81
CA GLY A 170 -4.31 4.73 12.43
C GLY A 170 -3.15 4.83 11.43
N ASN A 171 -3.40 5.19 10.16
CA ASN A 171 -2.33 5.29 9.17
C ASN A 171 -1.16 6.15 9.65
N SER A 172 0.04 5.71 9.30
CA SER A 172 1.31 6.35 9.65
C SER A 172 2.18 6.53 8.42
N ILE A 173 3.08 7.51 8.48
CA ILE A 173 4.15 7.74 7.49
C ILE A 173 5.49 7.46 8.14
N ILE A 174 6.40 6.85 7.40
CA ILE A 174 7.79 6.69 7.82
C ILE A 174 8.66 7.66 7.03
N VAL A 175 9.51 8.41 7.74
CA VAL A 175 10.52 9.28 7.13
C VAL A 175 11.89 8.80 7.55
N ALA A 176 12.77 8.58 6.57
CA ALA A 176 14.18 8.29 6.79
C ALA A 176 15.06 9.44 6.27
N GLU A 177 15.92 9.98 7.14
CA GLU A 177 16.87 11.04 6.80
C GLU A 177 18.20 10.43 6.39
N CYS A 178 18.63 10.65 5.15
CA CYS A 178 19.89 10.15 4.64
C CYS A 178 20.48 11.09 3.61
N ASP A 179 21.77 11.39 3.73
CA ASP A 179 22.53 12.21 2.78
C ASP A 179 21.89 13.59 2.48
N GLY A 180 21.24 14.20 3.48
CA GLY A 180 20.56 15.50 3.35
C GLY A 180 19.21 15.43 2.62
N LEU A 181 18.70 14.23 2.34
CA LEU A 181 17.40 13.98 1.76
C LEU A 181 16.47 13.32 2.79
N PHE A 182 15.15 13.53 2.58
CA PHE A 182 14.07 12.90 3.34
C PHE A 182 13.37 11.88 2.46
N TYR A 183 13.47 10.60 2.80
CA TYR A 183 12.78 9.52 2.10
C TYR A 183 11.46 9.24 2.81
N MET A 184 10.34 9.57 2.15
CA MET A 184 9.02 9.46 2.76
C MET A 184 8.28 8.23 2.21
N MET A 185 8.16 7.20 3.05
CA MET A 185 7.34 6.01 2.80
C MET A 185 5.98 6.24 3.43
N HIS A 186 4.99 6.57 2.63
CA HIS A 186 3.74 7.17 3.11
C HIS A 186 2.55 6.19 3.17
N GLY A 187 2.79 4.90 2.90
CA GLY A 187 1.70 3.93 2.77
C GLY A 187 0.75 4.36 1.64
N ASP A 188 -0.52 4.55 1.98
CA ASP A 188 -1.60 4.85 1.03
C ASP A 188 -2.19 6.26 1.18
N VAL A 189 -1.37 7.22 1.62
CA VAL A 189 -1.79 8.65 1.62
C VAL A 189 -2.19 9.10 0.21
N THR A 190 -1.45 8.65 -0.80
CA THR A 190 -1.83 8.71 -2.21
C THR A 190 -1.52 7.40 -2.91
N TYR A 191 -2.28 7.07 -3.94
CA TYR A 191 -2.04 5.86 -4.75
C TYR A 191 -1.16 6.14 -5.97
N THR A 192 -1.09 7.38 -6.42
CA THR A 192 -0.22 7.83 -7.51
C THR A 192 0.50 9.12 -7.12
N ASP A 193 1.63 9.41 -7.77
CA ASP A 193 2.31 10.69 -7.59
C ASP A 193 1.46 11.84 -8.14
N GLU A 194 0.64 11.61 -9.20
CA GLU A 194 -0.28 12.60 -9.74
C GLU A 194 -1.29 13.10 -8.69
N ALA A 195 -1.78 12.20 -7.80
CA ALA A 195 -2.65 12.59 -6.71
C ALA A 195 -1.97 13.57 -5.74
N LEU A 196 -0.66 13.36 -5.47
CA LEU A 196 0.15 14.30 -4.70
C LEU A 196 0.28 15.64 -5.42
N TYR A 197 0.64 15.64 -6.70
CA TYR A 197 0.84 16.87 -7.49
C TYR A 197 -0.45 17.66 -7.71
N GLU A 198 -1.54 16.99 -8.05
CA GLU A 198 -2.86 17.60 -8.24
C GLU A 198 -3.56 17.94 -6.91
N ASN A 199 -2.98 17.54 -5.77
CA ASN A 199 -3.56 17.73 -4.43
C ASN A 199 -4.94 17.10 -4.28
N LYS A 200 -5.09 15.86 -4.73
CA LYS A 200 -6.36 15.11 -4.72
C LYS A 200 -6.28 13.89 -3.80
N LEU A 201 -7.40 13.53 -3.21
CA LEU A 201 -7.55 12.29 -2.47
C LEU A 201 -7.99 11.15 -3.39
N SER A 202 -7.50 9.94 -3.11
CA SER A 202 -8.09 8.72 -3.67
C SER A 202 -9.50 8.49 -3.11
N VAL A 203 -10.26 7.57 -3.72
CA VAL A 203 -11.60 7.20 -3.21
C VAL A 203 -11.55 6.34 -1.95
N VAL A 204 -10.36 5.92 -1.52
CA VAL A 204 -10.17 5.03 -0.35
C VAL A 204 -9.71 5.82 0.85
N PHE A 205 -10.59 6.02 1.80
CA PHE A 205 -10.31 6.61 3.12
C PHE A 205 -11.40 6.19 4.12
N GLU A 206 -11.02 6.09 5.39
CA GLU A 206 -11.95 5.91 6.51
C GLU A 206 -12.40 7.27 7.08
N ASP A 207 -11.55 8.29 6.99
CA ASP A 207 -11.84 9.66 7.41
C ASP A 207 -11.32 10.65 6.36
N LYS A 208 -12.25 11.28 5.65
CA LYS A 208 -11.93 12.22 4.56
C LYS A 208 -11.22 13.49 5.06
N ASP A 209 -11.67 14.03 6.17
CA ASP A 209 -11.13 15.30 6.68
C ASP A 209 -9.72 15.08 7.23
N ALA A 210 -9.48 13.94 7.90
CA ALA A 210 -8.14 13.54 8.32
C ALA A 210 -7.23 13.24 7.12
N ALA A 211 -7.73 12.57 6.08
CA ALA A 211 -6.96 12.33 4.86
C ALA A 211 -6.56 13.64 4.16
N ARG A 212 -7.46 14.63 4.13
CA ARG A 212 -7.18 15.97 3.60
C ARG A 212 -6.12 16.70 4.43
N ASP A 213 -6.21 16.67 5.76
CA ASP A 213 -5.21 17.28 6.64
C ASP A 213 -3.84 16.62 6.45
N THR A 214 -3.80 15.29 6.42
CA THR A 214 -2.58 14.51 6.16
C THR A 214 -1.93 14.89 4.83
N LEU A 215 -2.68 14.92 3.73
CA LEU A 215 -2.13 15.29 2.42
C LEU A 215 -1.61 16.73 2.41
N ASN A 216 -2.27 17.66 3.08
CA ASN A 216 -1.80 19.04 3.21
C ASN A 216 -0.47 19.10 3.98
N ARG A 217 -0.32 18.36 5.09
CA ARG A 217 0.92 18.28 5.88
C ARG A 217 2.07 17.66 5.07
N VAL A 218 1.79 16.59 4.30
CA VAL A 218 2.76 15.98 3.39
C VAL A 218 3.25 16.97 2.35
N ARG A 219 2.34 17.67 1.69
CA ARG A 219 2.70 18.69 0.67
C ARG A 219 3.47 19.87 1.28
N GLU A 220 3.10 20.32 2.47
CA GLU A 220 3.86 21.35 3.18
C GLU A 220 5.26 20.85 3.59
N PHE A 221 5.37 19.59 4.02
CA PHE A 221 6.66 18.95 4.32
C PHE A 221 7.58 18.96 3.10
N ILE A 222 7.07 18.53 1.94
CA ILE A 222 7.81 18.48 0.67
C ILE A 222 8.27 19.87 0.24
N ARG A 223 7.45 20.91 0.42
CA ARG A 223 7.86 22.30 0.09
C ARG A 223 9.01 22.82 0.94
N LYS A 224 9.15 22.30 2.16
CA LYS A 224 10.16 22.76 3.12
C LYS A 224 11.41 21.89 3.15
N ASN A 225 11.33 20.67 2.64
CA ASN A 225 12.38 19.66 2.78
C ASN A 225 12.62 18.92 1.46
N PRO A 226 13.88 18.66 1.07
CA PRO A 226 14.19 17.89 -0.13
C PRO A 226 13.76 16.43 0.02
N THR A 227 12.56 16.10 -0.43
CA THR A 227 11.88 14.83 -0.17
C THR A 227 11.85 13.94 -1.40
N VAL A 228 12.28 12.69 -1.23
CA VAL A 228 12.06 11.59 -2.17
C VAL A 228 10.76 10.91 -1.77
N TYR A 229 9.74 10.97 -2.64
CA TYR A 229 8.43 10.42 -2.38
C TYR A 229 8.38 8.94 -2.77
N CYS A 230 8.24 8.06 -1.79
CA CYS A 230 8.35 6.60 -1.91
C CYS A 230 6.96 5.97 -1.81
N SER A 231 6.24 5.94 -2.92
CA SER A 231 4.88 5.40 -3.03
C SER A 231 4.87 3.87 -3.00
N THR A 232 3.79 3.27 -2.49
CA THR A 232 3.61 1.82 -2.43
C THR A 232 3.01 1.27 -3.73
N HIS A 233 2.05 1.97 -4.34
CA HIS A 233 1.21 1.46 -5.42
C HIS A 233 1.55 2.00 -6.82
N THR A 234 2.65 2.69 -6.99
CA THR A 234 3.15 3.13 -8.30
C THR A 234 4.63 2.81 -8.44
N PRO A 235 5.11 2.40 -9.63
CA PRO A 235 6.54 2.17 -9.87
C PRO A 235 7.38 3.42 -9.63
N LEU A 236 6.79 4.62 -9.67
CA LEU A 236 7.47 5.86 -9.33
C LEU A 236 8.09 5.82 -7.93
N GLY A 237 7.50 5.08 -6.97
CA GLY A 237 8.06 4.95 -5.63
C GLY A 237 9.49 4.41 -5.62
N TYR A 238 9.77 3.31 -6.32
CA TYR A 238 11.13 2.79 -6.42
C TYR A 238 11.98 3.52 -7.47
N GLU A 239 11.39 4.03 -8.55
CA GLU A 239 12.09 4.85 -9.54
C GLU A 239 12.61 6.16 -8.92
N ASN A 240 11.80 6.83 -8.08
CA ASN A 240 12.20 8.02 -7.34
C ASN A 240 13.31 7.70 -6.33
N LEU A 241 13.18 6.57 -5.61
CA LEU A 241 14.18 6.12 -4.66
C LEU A 241 15.53 5.84 -5.33
N GLU A 242 15.55 5.07 -6.40
CA GLU A 242 16.76 4.69 -7.15
C GLU A 242 17.46 5.91 -7.77
N ALA A 243 16.68 6.86 -8.30
CA ALA A 243 17.17 8.10 -8.89
C ALA A 243 17.47 9.20 -7.84
N LYS A 244 17.16 9.00 -6.57
CA LYS A 244 17.14 10.05 -5.52
C LYS A 244 16.40 11.30 -5.98
N ARG A 245 15.27 11.11 -6.68
CA ARG A 245 14.51 12.20 -7.28
C ARG A 245 13.75 12.97 -6.20
N VAL A 246 14.15 14.22 -6.01
CA VAL A 246 13.45 15.13 -5.11
C VAL A 246 12.14 15.58 -5.76
N CYS A 247 11.04 15.46 -5.01
CA CYS A 247 9.73 15.90 -5.44
C CYS A 247 9.67 17.44 -5.52
N ASP A 248 9.26 17.96 -6.67
CA ASP A 248 9.00 19.39 -6.88
C ASP A 248 7.52 19.58 -7.21
N LEU A 249 6.75 20.09 -6.23
CA LEU A 249 5.30 20.26 -6.36
C LEU A 249 4.91 21.36 -7.36
N ASP A 250 5.82 22.25 -7.71
CA ASP A 250 5.56 23.35 -8.63
C ASP A 250 5.92 22.97 -10.09
N ASN A 251 6.73 21.92 -10.27
CA ASN A 251 7.11 21.40 -11.57
C ASN A 251 6.90 19.88 -11.62
N PRO A 252 5.64 19.41 -11.67
CA PRO A 252 5.34 17.97 -11.72
C PRO A 252 5.90 17.37 -13.02
N PRO A 253 6.43 16.14 -12.97
CA PRO A 253 6.80 15.43 -14.18
C PRO A 253 5.54 15.06 -14.98
N GLU A 254 5.70 14.92 -16.30
CA GLU A 254 4.62 14.38 -17.13
C GLU A 254 4.29 12.95 -16.68
N PRO A 255 3.00 12.60 -16.54
CA PRO A 255 2.58 11.26 -16.20
C PRO A 255 3.09 10.24 -17.22
N LEU A 256 3.72 9.17 -16.76
CA LEU A 256 4.17 8.11 -17.67
C LEU A 256 2.99 7.21 -18.04
N PRO A 257 2.79 6.93 -19.34
CA PRO A 257 1.73 6.06 -19.80
C PRO A 257 1.96 4.62 -19.34
N VAL A 258 0.90 3.82 -19.33
CA VAL A 258 1.01 2.37 -19.23
C VAL A 258 1.56 1.87 -20.56
N ASP A 259 2.81 1.41 -20.58
CA ASP A 259 3.59 1.00 -21.76
C ASP A 259 3.73 -0.53 -21.89
N TYR A 260 2.89 -1.27 -21.20
CA TYR A 260 2.82 -2.74 -21.20
C TYR A 260 1.40 -3.23 -21.42
N GLU A 261 1.27 -4.41 -22.02
CA GLU A 261 0.00 -5.08 -22.14
C GLU A 261 -0.42 -5.63 -20.76
N ILE A 262 -1.66 -5.33 -20.38
CA ILE A 262 -2.28 -5.94 -19.21
C ILE A 262 -2.77 -7.31 -19.64
N GLU A 263 -2.08 -8.36 -19.19
CA GLU A 263 -2.51 -9.74 -19.44
C GLU A 263 -3.85 -9.97 -18.71
N SER A 264 -4.96 -9.72 -19.39
CA SER A 264 -6.24 -10.21 -18.91
C SER A 264 -6.31 -11.70 -19.24
N LYS A 265 -6.27 -12.57 -18.24
CA LYS A 265 -6.76 -13.93 -18.43
C LYS A 265 -8.23 -13.79 -18.87
N GLU A 266 -8.62 -14.57 -19.89
CA GLU A 266 -10.07 -14.68 -20.20
C GLU A 266 -10.75 -15.07 -18.89
N ALA A 267 -11.79 -14.32 -18.55
CA ALA A 267 -12.55 -14.60 -17.35
C ALA A 267 -12.97 -16.07 -17.39
N THR A 268 -12.49 -16.86 -16.45
CA THR A 268 -12.82 -18.30 -16.37
C THR A 268 -14.29 -18.52 -16.06
N GLY A 269 -15.05 -17.45 -15.82
CA GLY A 269 -16.40 -17.47 -15.28
C GLY A 269 -16.44 -17.89 -13.81
N LYS A 270 -15.28 -18.18 -13.22
CA LYS A 270 -15.16 -18.56 -11.81
C LYS A 270 -15.01 -17.34 -10.94
N TRP A 271 -15.47 -17.48 -9.69
CA TRP A 271 -15.40 -16.44 -8.68
C TRP A 271 -14.83 -17.01 -7.38
N ILE A 272 -13.96 -16.27 -6.71
CA ILE A 272 -13.34 -16.70 -5.46
C ILE A 272 -13.82 -15.83 -4.30
N CYS A 273 -14.21 -16.48 -3.21
CA CYS A 273 -14.53 -15.80 -1.96
C CYS A 273 -13.27 -15.28 -1.30
N SER A 274 -13.14 -13.96 -1.14
CA SER A 274 -11.99 -13.30 -0.48
C SER A 274 -11.85 -13.67 1.00
N ILE A 275 -12.93 -14.16 1.63
CA ILE A 275 -12.94 -14.51 3.05
C ILE A 275 -12.42 -15.92 3.32
N CYS A 276 -12.77 -16.90 2.46
CA CYS A 276 -12.46 -18.30 2.75
C CYS A 276 -11.82 -19.08 1.59
N GLY A 277 -11.57 -18.42 0.44
CA GLY A 277 -10.97 -19.04 -0.72
C GLY A 277 -11.87 -20.06 -1.45
N TYR A 278 -13.18 -20.12 -1.14
CA TYR A 278 -14.10 -20.98 -1.89
C TYR A 278 -14.23 -20.46 -3.31
N VAL A 279 -14.04 -21.36 -4.31
CA VAL A 279 -14.18 -21.03 -5.72
C VAL A 279 -15.57 -21.45 -6.17
N TYR A 280 -16.35 -20.49 -6.66
CA TYR A 280 -17.57 -20.76 -7.41
C TYR A 280 -17.21 -21.00 -8.87
N ASP A 281 -17.51 -22.19 -9.38
CA ASP A 281 -17.33 -22.57 -10.78
C ASP A 281 -18.70 -22.78 -11.41
N PRO A 282 -19.10 -21.98 -12.42
CA PRO A 282 -20.37 -22.20 -13.12
C PRO A 282 -20.53 -23.63 -13.65
N ALA A 283 -19.44 -24.29 -14.05
CA ALA A 283 -19.49 -25.66 -14.55
C ALA A 283 -19.92 -26.69 -13.47
N GLU A 284 -19.73 -26.37 -12.19
CA GLU A 284 -20.16 -27.18 -11.04
C GLU A 284 -21.56 -26.79 -10.53
N HIS A 285 -22.18 -25.76 -11.14
CA HIS A 285 -23.43 -25.15 -10.75
C HIS A 285 -24.40 -24.99 -11.93
N ASP A 286 -24.59 -26.06 -12.70
CA ASP A 286 -25.52 -26.12 -13.84
C ASP A 286 -25.35 -25.04 -14.91
N GLY A 287 -24.12 -24.47 -15.01
CA GLY A 287 -23.78 -23.40 -15.95
C GLY A 287 -24.30 -22.01 -15.53
N ILE A 288 -24.81 -21.84 -14.31
CA ILE A 288 -25.31 -20.55 -13.83
C ILE A 288 -24.09 -19.63 -13.62
N ALA A 289 -24.09 -18.45 -14.26
CA ALA A 289 -23.06 -17.46 -14.01
C ALA A 289 -23.17 -16.89 -12.56
N PHE A 290 -22.04 -16.53 -11.95
CA PHE A 290 -22.06 -16.01 -10.58
C PHE A 290 -22.89 -14.73 -10.46
N GLU A 291 -22.88 -13.90 -11.47
CA GLU A 291 -23.66 -12.68 -11.57
C GLU A 291 -25.16 -12.92 -11.52
N ASP A 292 -25.62 -14.06 -12.08
CA ASP A 292 -27.03 -14.45 -12.16
C ASP A 292 -27.53 -15.10 -10.86
N LEU A 293 -26.67 -15.33 -9.88
CA LEU A 293 -27.10 -15.81 -8.57
C LEU A 293 -27.97 -14.78 -7.84
N PRO A 294 -28.96 -15.21 -7.05
CA PRO A 294 -29.80 -14.31 -6.26
C PRO A 294 -28.97 -13.37 -5.36
N ASP A 295 -29.45 -12.15 -5.12
CA ASP A 295 -28.74 -11.16 -4.29
C ASP A 295 -28.52 -11.63 -2.86
N ASP A 296 -29.39 -12.49 -2.35
CA ASP A 296 -29.30 -13.09 -1.02
C ASP A 296 -28.46 -14.39 -0.96
N TRP A 297 -27.86 -14.79 -2.08
CA TRP A 297 -26.99 -15.96 -2.15
C TRP A 297 -25.82 -15.82 -1.16
N LYS A 298 -25.47 -16.94 -0.52
CA LYS A 298 -24.40 -16.99 0.48
C LYS A 298 -23.37 -18.05 0.10
N CYS A 299 -22.11 -17.73 0.37
CA CYS A 299 -21.03 -18.66 0.21
C CYS A 299 -21.32 -19.98 0.94
N PRO A 300 -21.26 -21.15 0.30
CA PRO A 300 -21.56 -22.42 0.93
C PRO A 300 -20.56 -22.78 2.05
N ARG A 301 -19.36 -22.21 2.01
CA ARG A 301 -18.30 -22.50 2.98
C ARG A 301 -18.33 -21.56 4.20
N CYS A 302 -18.46 -20.25 3.99
CA CYS A 302 -18.36 -19.27 5.09
C CYS A 302 -19.60 -18.41 5.31
N ARG A 303 -20.66 -18.61 4.51
CA ARG A 303 -21.94 -17.90 4.61
C ARG A 303 -21.89 -16.39 4.31
N GLN A 304 -20.78 -15.87 3.80
CA GLN A 304 -20.68 -14.48 3.37
C GLN A 304 -21.43 -14.24 2.05
N GLY A 305 -21.80 -12.99 1.79
CA GLY A 305 -22.54 -12.61 0.60
C GLY A 305 -21.68 -12.46 -0.64
N LYS A 306 -22.34 -12.21 -1.78
CA LYS A 306 -21.73 -12.03 -3.12
C LYS A 306 -20.70 -10.90 -3.12
N GLU A 307 -20.89 -9.87 -2.32
CA GLU A 307 -20.01 -8.71 -2.19
C GLU A 307 -18.57 -9.05 -1.79
N ASN A 308 -18.36 -10.27 -1.28
CA ASN A 308 -17.04 -10.77 -0.85
C ASN A 308 -16.39 -11.68 -1.90
N TYR A 309 -16.86 -11.65 -3.14
CA TYR A 309 -16.31 -12.47 -4.21
C TYR A 309 -15.61 -11.63 -5.28
N ASN A 310 -14.49 -12.14 -5.76
CA ASN A 310 -13.74 -11.57 -6.88
C ASN A 310 -13.66 -12.58 -8.03
N PRO A 311 -13.58 -12.13 -9.30
CA PRO A 311 -13.28 -13.02 -10.42
C PRO A 311 -11.98 -13.80 -10.17
N ALA A 312 -11.98 -15.10 -10.50
CA ALA A 312 -10.85 -16.01 -10.29
C ALA A 312 -10.01 -16.22 -11.56
#